data_2210dfc372a79c841799cde87ab32c08
#
_entry.id   2210dfc372a79c841799cde87ab32c08
#
_cell.length_a   1.000
_cell.length_b   1.000
_cell.length_c   1.000
_cell.angle_alpha   90.00
_cell.angle_beta   90.00
_cell.angle_gamma   90.00
#
_symmetry.space_group_name_H-M   'P 1'
#
loop_
_entity.id
_entity.type
_entity.pdbx_description
1 polymer ?
#
loop_
_entity_poly.entity_id
_entity_poly.type
_entity_poly.pdbx_seq_one_letter_code
_entity_poly.pdbx_strand_id
1 'polypeptide(L)'
;MMARLGDICTVVSGSTPKSVVPEYWDGDVKWITPAELDDDSYIISDSVRHITTLGVTKTGLKPFPAGTVILSSRAPIGKTAIAGCEMYCNQGFKNLICSNNIDSKYLYFFLSSKRDYLNSLGRGATFKEISKTIVENIEIPLPEMAEQKAISTRFENLMKLIRLRKTELEKLDQLVKSRFIELFGTENEFNKWPCCTIGDVADVCVGVVIKPTQYY
;
A
#
# COMPACT_ATOMS: atom_id res chain seq x y z
N MET A 1 28.63 3.72 -0.25
CA MET A 1 28.53 5.19 -0.24
C MET A 1 27.11 5.56 0.21
N MET A 2 26.91 6.69 0.90
CA MET A 2 25.57 7.23 1.18
C MET A 2 25.25 8.33 0.16
N ALA A 3 23.99 8.45 -0.26
CA ALA A 3 23.51 9.50 -1.15
C ALA A 3 22.18 10.05 -0.64
N ARG A 4 21.89 11.35 -0.91
CA ARG A 4 20.56 11.92 -0.63
C ARG A 4 19.60 11.59 -1.77
N LEU A 5 18.33 11.36 -1.46
CA LEU A 5 17.34 11.08 -2.50
C LEU A 5 17.22 12.21 -3.52
N GLY A 6 17.39 13.48 -3.10
CA GLY A 6 17.39 14.63 -4.01
C GLY A 6 18.53 14.67 -5.02
N ASP A 7 19.66 13.98 -4.75
CA ASP A 7 20.82 13.91 -5.64
C ASP A 7 20.66 12.81 -6.71
N ILE A 8 19.82 11.82 -6.45
CA ILE A 8 19.65 10.63 -7.30
C ILE A 8 18.23 10.43 -7.84
N CYS A 9 17.28 11.26 -7.39
CA CYS A 9 15.89 11.25 -7.85
C CYS A 9 15.36 12.67 -8.03
N THR A 10 14.42 12.82 -8.96
CA THR A 10 13.59 14.04 -9.04
C THR A 10 12.30 13.83 -8.25
N VAL A 11 12.09 14.65 -7.20
CA VAL A 11 10.88 14.56 -6.38
C VAL A 11 9.78 15.43 -6.98
N VAL A 12 8.65 14.80 -7.32
CA VAL A 12 7.47 15.44 -7.91
C VAL A 12 6.24 15.23 -7.02
N SER A 13 5.32 16.18 -7.06
CA SER A 13 4.01 16.09 -6.38
C SER A 13 2.91 16.38 -7.38
N GLY A 14 1.72 15.88 -7.10
CA GLY A 14 0.55 16.16 -7.90
C GLY A 14 -0.36 17.24 -7.33
N SER A 15 -1.53 17.33 -7.91
CA SER A 15 -2.61 18.25 -7.52
C SER A 15 -3.96 17.58 -7.75
N THR A 16 -5.01 18.15 -7.18
CA THR A 16 -6.38 17.65 -7.34
C THR A 16 -7.16 18.60 -8.24
N PRO A 17 -7.71 18.12 -9.37
CA PRO A 17 -8.66 18.89 -10.15
C PRO A 17 -9.87 19.31 -9.29
N LYS A 18 -10.49 20.44 -9.63
CA LYS A 18 -11.67 20.93 -8.90
C LYS A 18 -12.79 19.88 -8.98
N SER A 19 -13.16 19.31 -7.83
CA SER A 19 -14.18 18.25 -7.74
C SER A 19 -15.59 18.71 -8.15
N VAL A 20 -15.84 20.01 -8.09
CA VAL A 20 -17.12 20.63 -8.49
C VAL A 20 -17.28 20.82 -10.01
N VAL A 21 -16.27 20.46 -10.80
CA VAL A 21 -16.27 20.54 -12.26
C VAL A 21 -16.31 19.12 -12.83
N PRO A 22 -17.50 18.58 -13.18
CA PRO A 22 -17.64 17.18 -13.63
C PRO A 22 -16.77 16.85 -14.85
N GLU A 23 -16.58 17.80 -15.76
CA GLU A 23 -15.82 17.65 -17.01
C GLU A 23 -14.32 17.34 -16.79
N TYR A 24 -13.82 17.48 -15.56
CA TYR A 24 -12.43 17.12 -15.22
C TYR A 24 -12.27 15.66 -14.84
N TRP A 25 -13.37 14.92 -14.64
CA TRP A 25 -13.41 13.58 -14.08
C TRP A 25 -13.92 12.54 -15.09
N ASP A 26 -13.72 11.27 -14.74
CA ASP A 26 -14.24 10.11 -15.48
C ASP A 26 -13.75 10.01 -16.94
N GLY A 27 -12.49 10.47 -17.18
CA GLY A 27 -11.78 10.31 -18.46
C GLY A 27 -10.87 9.08 -18.47
N ASP A 28 -9.85 9.13 -19.35
CA ASP A 28 -8.92 7.99 -19.56
C ASP A 28 -7.57 8.17 -18.85
N VAL A 29 -7.35 9.31 -18.19
CA VAL A 29 -6.07 9.65 -17.56
C VAL A 29 -6.03 9.14 -16.12
N LYS A 30 -5.08 8.27 -15.83
CA LYS A 30 -4.91 7.64 -14.51
C LYS A 30 -4.42 8.64 -13.47
N TRP A 31 -5.18 8.77 -12.39
CA TRP A 31 -4.91 9.73 -11.32
C TRP A 31 -5.10 9.08 -9.95
N ILE A 32 -3.98 8.80 -9.29
CA ILE A 32 -3.92 8.03 -8.04
C ILE A 32 -3.99 8.89 -6.79
N THR A 33 -4.57 8.33 -5.74
CA THR A 33 -4.63 8.91 -4.39
C THR A 33 -4.00 7.98 -3.35
N PRO A 34 -3.53 8.47 -2.19
CA PRO A 34 -2.95 7.64 -1.13
C PRO A 34 -3.88 6.57 -0.56
N ALA A 35 -5.20 6.74 -0.71
CA ALA A 35 -6.19 5.77 -0.27
C ALA A 35 -6.14 4.46 -1.08
N GLU A 36 -5.64 4.52 -2.30
CA GLU A 36 -5.51 3.36 -3.21
C GLU A 36 -4.28 2.49 -2.92
N LEU A 37 -3.35 2.98 -2.08
CA LEU A 37 -2.20 2.20 -1.65
C LEU A 37 -2.53 1.42 -0.37
N ASP A 38 -2.15 0.15 -0.34
CA ASP A 38 -2.14 -0.72 0.83
C ASP A 38 -0.72 -1.18 1.19
N ASP A 39 -0.61 -2.08 2.14
CA ASP A 39 0.69 -2.58 2.61
C ASP A 39 1.28 -3.64 1.66
N ASP A 40 0.46 -4.21 0.78
CA ASP A 40 0.85 -5.20 -0.23
C ASP A 40 1.06 -4.57 -1.63
N SER A 41 0.90 -3.24 -1.75
CA SER A 41 1.07 -2.50 -3.01
C SER A 41 2.51 -2.56 -3.49
N TYR A 42 2.72 -2.99 -4.75
CA TYR A 42 4.05 -3.09 -5.34
C TYR A 42 4.14 -2.36 -6.68
N ILE A 43 3.54 -2.91 -7.74
CA ILE A 43 3.46 -2.24 -9.05
C ILE A 43 2.00 -1.87 -9.29
N ILE A 44 1.75 -0.58 -9.57
CA ILE A 44 0.42 -0.05 -9.85
C ILE A 44 0.38 0.44 -11.29
N SER A 45 -0.55 -0.10 -12.06
CA SER A 45 -0.71 0.23 -13.48
C SER A 45 -2.08 0.85 -13.80
N ASP A 46 -2.90 1.07 -12.77
CA ASP A 46 -4.20 1.71 -12.92
C ASP A 46 -4.57 2.49 -11.67
N SER A 47 -5.64 3.26 -11.71
CA SER A 47 -6.19 4.04 -10.59
C SER A 47 -7.70 3.87 -10.51
N VAL A 48 -8.25 3.99 -9.31
CA VAL A 48 -9.70 3.90 -9.09
C VAL A 48 -10.43 5.08 -9.73
N ARG A 49 -9.80 6.25 -9.70
CA ARG A 49 -10.36 7.47 -10.32
C ARG A 49 -9.51 7.88 -11.51
N HIS A 50 -10.21 8.31 -12.56
CA HIS A 50 -9.60 8.85 -13.76
C HIS A 50 -9.98 10.32 -13.92
N ILE A 51 -9.14 11.06 -14.63
CA ILE A 51 -9.39 12.46 -14.98
C ILE A 51 -9.34 12.63 -16.50
N THR A 52 -9.93 13.71 -16.99
CA THR A 52 -9.89 14.02 -18.41
C THR A 52 -8.62 14.81 -18.77
N THR A 53 -8.26 14.83 -20.04
CA THR A 53 -7.19 15.68 -20.58
C THR A 53 -7.46 17.17 -20.26
N LEU A 54 -8.74 17.57 -20.24
CA LEU A 54 -9.14 18.92 -19.84
C LEU A 54 -8.79 19.18 -18.37
N GLY A 55 -9.08 18.21 -17.47
CA GLY A 55 -8.73 18.27 -16.06
C GLY A 55 -7.22 18.41 -15.85
N VAL A 56 -6.40 17.62 -16.58
CA VAL A 56 -4.94 17.73 -16.57
C VAL A 56 -4.49 19.14 -16.94
N THR A 57 -4.96 19.65 -18.09
CA THR A 57 -4.56 20.95 -18.64
C THR A 57 -4.95 22.10 -17.72
N LYS A 58 -6.19 22.12 -17.24
CA LYS A 58 -6.73 23.20 -16.39
C LYS A 58 -6.14 23.21 -14.99
N THR A 59 -5.66 22.05 -14.51
CA THR A 59 -5.01 21.95 -13.19
C THR A 59 -3.48 22.11 -13.29
N GLY A 60 -2.91 22.06 -14.49
CA GLY A 60 -1.45 22.13 -14.71
C GLY A 60 -0.72 20.91 -14.15
N LEU A 61 -1.38 19.75 -14.15
CA LEU A 61 -0.79 18.50 -13.67
C LEU A 61 0.32 18.05 -14.60
N LYS A 62 1.38 17.53 -13.99
CA LYS A 62 2.49 16.90 -14.70
C LYS A 62 2.46 15.39 -14.46
N PRO A 63 2.62 14.57 -15.50
CA PRO A 63 2.73 13.14 -15.36
C PRO A 63 4.06 12.74 -14.71
N PHE A 64 4.08 11.55 -14.16
CA PHE A 64 5.33 10.85 -13.84
C PHE A 64 5.36 9.52 -14.61
N PRO A 65 6.56 9.12 -15.12
CA PRO A 65 6.70 7.95 -15.99
C PRO A 65 6.59 6.63 -15.22
N ALA A 66 6.44 5.53 -15.95
CA ALA A 66 6.64 4.18 -15.43
C ALA A 66 8.01 4.07 -14.74
N GLY A 67 8.09 3.24 -13.69
CA GLY A 67 9.29 3.09 -12.86
C GLY A 67 9.47 4.14 -11.77
N THR A 68 8.60 5.18 -11.72
CA THR A 68 8.60 6.15 -10.61
C THR A 68 8.21 5.48 -9.31
N VAL A 69 8.95 5.72 -8.23
CA VAL A 69 8.56 5.24 -6.89
C VAL A 69 7.57 6.23 -6.28
N ILE A 70 6.36 5.74 -6.05
CA ILE A 70 5.25 6.49 -5.46
C ILE A 70 5.41 6.45 -3.94
N LEU A 71 5.37 7.61 -3.27
CA LEU A 71 5.48 7.73 -1.82
C LEU A 71 4.37 8.60 -1.26
N SER A 72 3.52 8.03 -0.41
CA SER A 72 2.50 8.82 0.29
C SER A 72 3.16 9.76 1.31
N SER A 73 2.85 11.04 1.22
CA SER A 73 3.43 12.09 2.06
C SER A 73 2.48 12.57 3.16
N ARG A 74 1.20 12.16 3.12
CA ARG A 74 0.16 12.47 4.12
C ARG A 74 -0.40 11.19 4.71
N ALA A 75 -1.13 11.29 5.82
CA ALA A 75 -1.67 10.17 6.58
C ALA A 75 -2.51 9.18 5.72
N PRO A 76 -2.10 7.92 5.64
CA PRO A 76 -0.92 7.34 6.27
C PRO A 76 0.36 7.63 5.47
N ILE A 77 1.37 8.20 6.15
CA ILE A 77 2.68 8.50 5.55
C ILE A 77 3.46 7.18 5.34
N GLY A 78 4.22 7.11 4.23
CA GLY A 78 5.18 6.02 4.02
C GLY A 78 4.62 4.80 3.29
N LYS A 79 3.38 4.84 2.78
CA LYS A 79 2.94 3.85 1.81
C LYS A 79 3.69 4.07 0.50
N THR A 80 4.16 2.98 -0.10
CA THR A 80 5.00 3.02 -1.30
C THR A 80 4.50 2.06 -2.36
N ALA A 81 4.71 2.42 -3.62
CA ALA A 81 4.52 1.57 -4.79
C ALA A 81 5.43 2.01 -5.92
N ILE A 82 5.45 1.26 -7.02
CA ILE A 82 6.13 1.62 -8.27
C ILE A 82 5.08 1.82 -9.35
N ALA A 83 5.14 2.93 -10.07
CA ALA A 83 4.28 3.18 -11.23
C ALA A 83 4.59 2.18 -12.35
N GLY A 84 3.62 1.41 -12.77
CA GLY A 84 3.72 0.46 -13.89
C GLY A 84 3.52 1.12 -15.26
N CYS A 85 2.97 2.33 -15.28
CA CYS A 85 2.75 3.14 -16.48
C CYS A 85 2.85 4.63 -16.14
N GLU A 86 2.71 5.49 -17.14
CA GLU A 86 2.56 6.92 -16.90
C GLU A 86 1.28 7.20 -16.12
N MET A 87 1.38 8.01 -15.07
CA MET A 87 0.28 8.34 -14.16
C MET A 87 0.38 9.77 -13.65
N TYR A 88 -0.71 10.22 -13.06
CA TYR A 88 -0.83 11.47 -12.31
C TYR A 88 -1.23 11.16 -10.86
N CYS A 89 -1.10 12.13 -9.97
CA CYS A 89 -1.48 11.96 -8.58
C CYS A 89 -2.01 13.24 -7.95
N ASN A 90 -2.61 13.10 -6.78
CA ASN A 90 -2.97 14.24 -5.94
C ASN A 90 -1.76 14.80 -5.17
N GLN A 91 -1.98 15.86 -4.39
CA GLN A 91 -0.95 16.51 -3.57
C GLN A 91 -0.46 15.67 -2.37
N GLY A 92 -1.11 14.54 -2.09
CA GLY A 92 -0.76 13.64 -0.98
C GLY A 92 0.47 12.77 -1.24
N PHE A 93 1.17 12.99 -2.34
CA PHE A 93 2.36 12.22 -2.72
C PHE A 93 3.60 13.08 -2.88
N LYS A 94 4.75 12.46 -2.68
CA LYS A 94 6.08 12.91 -3.07
C LYS A 94 6.74 11.77 -3.85
N ASN A 95 6.48 11.73 -5.14
CA ASN A 95 6.95 10.66 -6.03
C ASN A 95 8.39 10.89 -6.44
N LEU A 96 9.16 9.82 -6.55
CA LEU A 96 10.57 9.86 -6.86
C LEU A 96 10.81 9.26 -8.25
N ILE A 97 11.13 10.13 -9.21
CA ILE A 97 11.58 9.72 -10.54
C ILE A 97 13.06 9.38 -10.43
N CYS A 98 13.40 8.11 -10.57
CA CYS A 98 14.75 7.60 -10.40
C CYS A 98 15.69 8.07 -11.54
N SER A 99 16.91 8.46 -11.20
CA SER A 99 17.99 8.64 -12.17
C SER A 99 18.60 7.28 -12.54
N ASN A 100 19.58 7.29 -13.46
CA ASN A 100 20.30 6.06 -13.84
C ASN A 100 21.19 5.47 -12.72
N ASN A 101 21.36 6.17 -11.60
CA ASN A 101 22.20 5.74 -10.50
C ASN A 101 21.48 4.91 -9.45
N ILE A 102 20.14 4.83 -9.52
CA ILE A 102 19.32 4.10 -8.55
C ILE A 102 18.26 3.23 -9.24
N ASP A 103 18.20 1.98 -8.82
CA ASP A 103 17.15 1.03 -9.21
C ASP A 103 15.83 1.34 -8.47
N SER A 104 14.74 1.48 -9.19
CA SER A 104 13.44 1.82 -8.60
C SER A 104 12.92 0.77 -7.61
N LYS A 105 13.22 -0.50 -7.84
CA LYS A 105 12.82 -1.59 -6.94
C LYS A 105 13.65 -1.55 -5.65
N TYR A 106 14.94 -1.26 -5.76
CA TYR A 106 15.81 -1.05 -4.61
C TYR A 106 15.30 0.10 -3.74
N LEU A 107 15.00 1.24 -4.36
CA LEU A 107 14.43 2.40 -3.67
C LEU A 107 13.09 2.08 -3.01
N TYR A 108 12.21 1.35 -3.71
CA TYR A 108 10.93 0.90 -3.15
C TYR A 108 11.14 0.08 -1.87
N PHE A 109 11.99 -0.93 -1.89
CA PHE A 109 12.25 -1.77 -0.71
C PHE A 109 12.88 -0.97 0.43
N PHE A 110 13.79 -0.07 0.13
CA PHE A 110 14.36 0.82 1.14
C PHE A 110 13.28 1.67 1.81
N LEU A 111 12.46 2.38 1.05
CA LEU A 111 11.41 3.25 1.61
C LEU A 111 10.34 2.45 2.36
N SER A 112 9.93 1.31 1.84
CA SER A 112 8.98 0.40 2.52
C SER A 112 9.50 -0.04 3.89
N SER A 113 10.80 -0.33 4.01
CA SER A 113 11.42 -0.71 5.29
C SER A 113 11.56 0.44 6.28
N LYS A 114 11.37 1.69 5.85
CA LYS A 114 11.55 2.90 6.65
C LYS A 114 10.24 3.60 7.03
N ARG A 115 9.11 2.92 6.97
CA ARG A 115 7.79 3.50 7.19
C ARG A 115 7.66 4.26 8.52
N ASP A 116 8.12 3.66 9.62
CA ASP A 116 8.05 4.30 10.94
C ASP A 116 8.96 5.54 11.00
N TYR A 117 10.14 5.44 10.41
CA TYR A 117 11.04 6.58 10.27
C TYR A 117 10.39 7.70 9.44
N LEU A 118 9.80 7.40 8.29
CA LEU A 118 9.08 8.37 7.47
C LEU A 118 7.93 9.03 8.25
N ASN A 119 7.17 8.24 9.00
CA ASN A 119 6.11 8.76 9.87
C ASN A 119 6.65 9.71 10.95
N SER A 120 7.83 9.44 11.50
CA SER A 120 8.47 10.31 12.51
C SER A 120 8.93 11.65 11.95
N LEU A 121 9.21 11.72 10.64
CA LEU A 121 9.58 12.96 9.95
C LEU A 121 8.37 13.87 9.63
N GLY A 122 7.15 13.33 9.75
CA GLY A 122 5.92 14.08 9.50
C GLY A 122 5.76 15.28 10.43
N ARG A 123 5.44 16.44 9.87
CA ARG A 123 5.18 17.69 10.60
C ARG A 123 3.74 18.13 10.38
N GLY A 124 3.17 18.78 11.39
CA GLY A 124 1.81 19.29 11.41
C GLY A 124 1.01 18.82 12.62
N ALA A 125 0.25 19.73 13.25
CA ALA A 125 -0.52 19.43 14.45
C ALA A 125 -1.78 18.61 14.17
N THR A 126 -2.51 18.94 13.11
CA THR A 126 -3.77 18.29 12.75
C THR A 126 -3.57 17.21 11.66
N PHE A 127 -2.74 17.51 10.67
CA PHE A 127 -2.41 16.58 9.58
C PHE A 127 -0.91 16.54 9.38
N LYS A 128 -0.31 15.39 9.71
CA LYS A 128 1.11 15.18 9.48
C LYS A 128 1.39 15.05 7.97
N GLU A 129 2.40 15.76 7.51
CA GLU A 129 2.90 15.67 6.14
C GLU A 129 4.43 15.74 6.12
N ILE A 130 5.06 14.99 5.23
CA ILE A 130 6.47 15.16 4.88
C ILE A 130 6.59 16.06 3.65
N SER A 131 7.40 17.11 3.78
CA SER A 131 7.66 18.05 2.68
C SER A 131 8.60 17.45 1.64
N LYS A 132 8.62 18.07 0.44
CA LYS A 132 9.57 17.72 -0.62
C LYS A 132 11.02 17.77 -0.11
N THR A 133 11.40 18.85 0.57
CA THR A 133 12.76 19.03 1.12
C THR A 133 13.13 17.96 2.13
N ILE A 134 12.17 17.49 2.95
CA ILE A 134 12.42 16.39 3.88
C ILE A 134 12.73 15.11 3.09
N VAL A 135 11.93 14.79 2.07
CA VAL A 135 12.15 13.60 1.22
C VAL A 135 13.48 13.68 0.49
N GLU A 136 13.83 14.82 -0.09
CA GLU A 136 15.11 15.04 -0.80
C GLU A 136 16.34 14.86 0.11
N ASN A 137 16.22 15.14 1.40
CA ASN A 137 17.30 14.98 2.38
C ASN A 137 17.38 13.59 3.03
N ILE A 138 16.50 12.65 2.69
CA ILE A 138 16.63 11.26 3.17
C ILE A 138 17.88 10.64 2.54
N GLU A 139 18.71 10.06 3.38
CA GLU A 139 19.94 9.38 2.96
C GLU A 139 19.67 7.87 2.76
N ILE A 140 20.20 7.34 1.66
CA ILE A 140 20.12 5.92 1.29
C ILE A 140 21.53 5.37 1.05
N PRO A 141 21.85 4.15 1.47
CA PRO A 141 23.02 3.44 0.99
C PRO A 141 22.92 3.27 -0.53
N LEU A 142 23.97 3.68 -1.24
CA LEU A 142 24.01 3.59 -2.71
C LEU A 142 25.16 2.67 -3.14
N PRO A 143 24.95 1.35 -3.14
CA PRO A 143 25.88 0.39 -3.71
C PRO A 143 25.85 0.47 -5.24
N GLU A 144 26.72 -0.30 -5.89
CA GLU A 144 26.74 -0.38 -7.35
C GLU A 144 25.41 -0.94 -7.90
N MET A 145 25.05 -0.55 -9.13
CA MET A 145 23.78 -0.93 -9.76
C MET A 145 23.57 -2.45 -9.81
N ALA A 146 24.62 -3.23 -10.02
CA ALA A 146 24.56 -4.69 -10.01
C ALA A 146 24.13 -5.23 -8.63
N GLU A 147 24.66 -4.64 -7.56
CA GLU A 147 24.31 -5.01 -6.18
C GLU A 147 22.89 -4.56 -5.82
N GLN A 148 22.47 -3.34 -6.22
CA GLN A 148 21.10 -2.86 -6.05
C GLN A 148 20.11 -3.84 -6.67
N LYS A 149 20.32 -4.27 -7.91
CA LYS A 149 19.49 -5.24 -8.63
C LYS A 149 19.49 -6.62 -7.96
N ALA A 150 20.65 -7.06 -7.46
CA ALA A 150 20.73 -8.34 -6.72
C ALA A 150 19.93 -8.30 -5.42
N ILE A 151 19.98 -7.18 -4.69
CA ILE A 151 19.16 -6.96 -3.49
C ILE A 151 17.67 -6.96 -3.84
N SER A 152 17.27 -6.19 -4.87
CA SER A 152 15.88 -6.12 -5.34
C SER A 152 15.34 -7.50 -5.70
N THR A 153 16.10 -8.28 -6.46
CA THR A 153 15.70 -9.65 -6.86
C THR A 153 15.47 -10.56 -5.65
N ARG A 154 16.32 -10.47 -4.62
CA ARG A 154 16.15 -11.25 -3.39
C ARG A 154 14.84 -10.89 -2.67
N PHE A 155 14.54 -9.60 -2.54
CA PHE A 155 13.31 -9.15 -1.91
C PHE A 155 12.06 -9.49 -2.75
N GLU A 156 12.11 -9.39 -4.07
CA GLU A 156 11.02 -9.86 -4.95
C GLU A 156 10.73 -11.35 -4.75
N ASN A 157 11.77 -12.17 -4.67
CA ASN A 157 11.61 -13.61 -4.40
C ASN A 157 10.99 -13.86 -3.02
N LEU A 158 11.40 -13.12 -2.00
CA LEU A 158 10.80 -13.21 -0.66
C LEU A 158 9.32 -12.79 -0.68
N MET A 159 8.98 -11.68 -1.33
CA MET A 159 7.58 -11.26 -1.49
C MET A 159 6.75 -12.31 -2.20
N LYS A 160 7.29 -12.91 -3.27
CA LYS A 160 6.62 -14.01 -3.98
C LYS A 160 6.36 -15.21 -3.07
N LEU A 161 7.34 -15.61 -2.26
CA LEU A 161 7.19 -16.71 -1.30
C LEU A 161 6.13 -16.38 -0.24
N ILE A 162 6.14 -15.17 0.31
CA ILE A 162 5.13 -14.74 1.29
C ILE A 162 3.72 -14.80 0.69
N ARG A 163 3.54 -14.30 -0.54
CA ARG A 163 2.23 -14.38 -1.24
C ARG A 163 1.78 -15.81 -1.47
N LEU A 164 2.69 -16.68 -1.91
CA LEU A 164 2.38 -18.11 -2.10
C LEU A 164 1.95 -18.76 -0.78
N ARG A 165 2.63 -18.46 0.33
CA ARG A 165 2.28 -19.01 1.65
C ARG A 165 0.94 -18.47 2.16
N LYS A 166 0.64 -17.17 1.97
CA LYS A 166 -0.70 -16.62 2.27
C LYS A 166 -1.80 -17.37 1.50
N THR A 167 -1.61 -17.55 0.20
CA THR A 167 -2.57 -18.29 -0.64
C THR A 167 -2.71 -19.77 -0.22
N GLU A 168 -1.61 -20.41 0.19
CA GLU A 168 -1.63 -21.78 0.70
C GLU A 168 -2.47 -21.89 1.98
N LEU A 169 -2.28 -20.96 2.93
CA LEU A 169 -3.07 -20.91 4.15
C LEU A 169 -4.56 -20.69 3.87
N GLU A 170 -4.91 -19.76 2.98
CA GLU A 170 -6.29 -19.53 2.56
C GLU A 170 -6.94 -20.79 1.97
N LYS A 171 -6.19 -21.54 1.14
CA LYS A 171 -6.68 -22.82 0.57
C LYS A 171 -6.85 -23.90 1.63
N LEU A 172 -5.96 -23.95 2.64
CA LEU A 172 -6.11 -24.89 3.77
C LEU A 172 -7.34 -24.57 4.59
N ASP A 173 -7.62 -23.29 4.85
CA ASP A 173 -8.85 -22.88 5.55
C ASP A 173 -10.11 -23.23 4.75
N GLN A 174 -10.07 -23.04 3.43
CA GLN A 174 -11.15 -23.48 2.54
C GLN A 174 -11.33 -25.00 2.56
N LEU A 175 -10.24 -25.76 2.59
CA LEU A 175 -10.28 -27.23 2.66
C LEU A 175 -10.95 -27.69 3.96
N VAL A 176 -10.60 -27.09 5.10
CA VAL A 176 -11.24 -27.41 6.40
C VAL A 176 -12.74 -27.17 6.32
N LYS A 177 -13.17 -26.00 5.81
CA LYS A 177 -14.59 -25.67 5.62
C LYS A 177 -15.30 -26.65 4.68
N SER A 178 -14.68 -26.95 3.54
CA SER A 178 -15.25 -27.91 2.56
C SER A 178 -15.37 -29.30 3.15
N ARG A 179 -14.37 -29.74 3.93
CA ARG A 179 -14.39 -31.05 4.58
C ARG A 179 -15.46 -31.14 5.67
N PHE A 180 -15.66 -30.05 6.40
CA PHE A 180 -16.76 -29.95 7.36
C PHE A 180 -18.12 -30.13 6.68
N ILE A 181 -18.35 -29.39 5.58
CA ILE A 181 -19.60 -29.50 4.80
C ILE A 181 -19.79 -30.89 4.21
N GLU A 182 -18.71 -31.50 3.70
CA GLU A 182 -18.77 -32.87 3.15
C GLU A 182 -19.17 -33.90 4.21
N LEU A 183 -18.66 -33.76 5.44
CA LEU A 183 -18.94 -34.70 6.53
C LEU A 183 -20.29 -34.50 7.19
N PHE A 184 -20.69 -33.24 7.38
CA PHE A 184 -21.83 -32.87 8.19
C PHE A 184 -23.01 -32.28 7.39
N GLY A 185 -22.82 -31.94 6.14
CA GLY A 185 -23.79 -31.27 5.28
C GLY A 185 -23.77 -29.76 5.41
N THR A 186 -24.63 -29.10 4.62
CA THR A 186 -24.89 -27.67 4.72
C THR A 186 -25.87 -27.38 5.86
N GLU A 187 -26.02 -26.10 6.26
CA GLU A 187 -27.01 -25.68 7.29
C GLU A 187 -28.42 -26.22 7.03
N ASN A 188 -28.81 -26.32 5.76
CA ASN A 188 -30.13 -26.87 5.37
C ASN A 188 -30.23 -28.40 5.57
N GLU A 189 -29.12 -29.08 5.76
CA GLU A 189 -29.05 -30.56 5.92
C GLU A 189 -28.80 -30.97 7.38
N PHE A 190 -28.55 -30.02 8.30
CA PHE A 190 -28.31 -30.32 9.71
C PHE A 190 -29.51 -31.03 10.39
N ASN A 191 -30.69 -30.93 9.83
CA ASN A 191 -31.86 -31.68 10.29
C ASN A 191 -31.73 -33.24 10.22
N LYS A 192 -30.69 -33.73 9.54
CA LYS A 192 -30.33 -35.15 9.49
C LYS A 192 -29.62 -35.64 10.77
N TRP A 193 -29.15 -34.72 11.60
CA TRP A 193 -28.41 -35.02 12.81
C TRP A 193 -29.28 -34.82 14.04
N PRO A 194 -29.10 -35.63 15.13
CA PRO A 194 -29.74 -35.36 16.42
C PRO A 194 -29.30 -33.96 16.92
N CYS A 195 -30.27 -33.13 17.29
CA CYS A 195 -30.00 -31.81 17.82
C CYS A 195 -30.08 -31.82 19.34
N CYS A 196 -29.15 -31.15 19.99
CA CYS A 196 -29.17 -30.86 21.41
C CYS A 196 -28.77 -29.40 21.65
N THR A 197 -29.02 -28.86 22.81
CA THR A 197 -28.57 -27.52 23.15
C THR A 197 -27.11 -27.55 23.58
N ILE A 198 -26.43 -26.40 23.48
CA ILE A 198 -25.04 -26.29 23.95
C ILE A 198 -24.94 -26.65 25.44
N GLY A 199 -25.95 -26.26 26.24
CA GLY A 199 -26.00 -26.58 27.66
C GLY A 199 -26.15 -28.08 28.01
N ASP A 200 -26.59 -28.92 27.02
CA ASP A 200 -26.68 -30.38 27.21
C ASP A 200 -25.33 -31.08 27.04
N VAL A 201 -24.37 -30.43 26.37
CA VAL A 201 -23.08 -31.04 25.96
C VAL A 201 -21.84 -30.28 26.46
N ALA A 202 -22.00 -29.07 27.03
CA ALA A 202 -20.92 -28.24 27.52
C ALA A 202 -21.36 -27.30 28.65
N ASP A 203 -20.48 -27.11 29.63
CA ASP A 203 -20.68 -26.08 30.64
C ASP A 203 -20.28 -24.73 30.08
N VAL A 204 -21.21 -23.77 30.10
CA VAL A 204 -21.00 -22.41 29.60
C VAL A 204 -20.69 -21.50 30.77
N CYS A 205 -19.47 -20.95 30.83
CA CYS A 205 -19.10 -19.96 31.82
C CYS A 205 -18.77 -18.62 31.16
N VAL A 206 -19.17 -17.54 31.82
CA VAL A 206 -18.83 -16.18 31.36
C VAL A 206 -17.53 -15.75 32.03
N GLY A 207 -16.56 -15.30 31.23
CA GLY A 207 -15.34 -14.71 31.75
C GLY A 207 -15.59 -13.39 32.48
N VAL A 208 -14.63 -12.99 33.31
CA VAL A 208 -14.70 -11.72 34.03
C VAL A 208 -14.61 -10.56 33.04
N VAL A 209 -15.65 -9.72 33.00
CA VAL A 209 -15.64 -8.49 32.20
C VAL A 209 -14.97 -7.38 33.02
N ILE A 210 -13.74 -7.03 32.67
CA ILE A 210 -13.03 -5.89 33.27
C ILE A 210 -13.47 -4.63 32.53
N LYS A 211 -14.03 -3.66 33.24
CA LYS A 211 -14.41 -2.38 32.64
C LYS A 211 -13.13 -1.63 32.18
N PRO A 212 -13.15 -0.89 31.05
CA PRO A 212 -12.00 -0.17 30.53
C PRO A 212 -11.34 0.78 31.54
N THR A 213 -12.09 1.29 32.49
CA THR A 213 -11.60 2.14 33.60
C THR A 213 -10.77 1.40 34.65
N GLN A 214 -10.63 0.08 34.56
CA GLN A 214 -9.88 -0.78 35.50
C GLN A 214 -8.54 -1.26 34.88
N TYR A 215 -8.20 -0.84 33.66
CA TYR A 215 -6.86 -1.03 33.10
C TYR A 215 -5.95 0.10 33.59
N TYR A 216 -4.89 -0.25 34.31
CA TYR A 216 -3.79 0.62 34.69
C TYR A 216 -2.65 0.51 33.67
#